data_365ac231461201fb89b725f918901704
#
_entry.id   365ac231461201fb89b725f918901704
#
_cell.length_a   1.000
_cell.length_b   1.000
_cell.length_c   1.000
_cell.angle_alpha   90.00
_cell.angle_beta   90.00
_cell.angle_gamma   90.00
#
_symmetry.space_group_name_H-M   'P 1'
#
loop_
_entity.id
_entity.type
_entity.pdbx_description
1 polymer ?
#
loop_
_entity_poly.entity_id
_entity_poly.type
_entity_poly.pdbx_seq_one_letter_code
_entity_poly.pdbx_strand_id
1 'polypeptide(L)'
;VVDELAHSNVPGSRHQRRYQDVEELLAAGIDVYTAVNIQHIESLNDVVAQITGSIVRETVPDAFFELADDIRLIDIPPKELLQRLKEGKVYRPQQAQQALRGFFRQGNISALRELALRFTARHVDQDMLAYMRLHKIEGPWPASGKVMVCVSASPFSAQLIRAAQRLAQGLHAEFLAVHIETPERRFPHGDKERERLWRNLNLAKELGGQILTTAGTDFVETVLQIAVRENVTAIVVGKSGPRRWYEIGRKTLVDRLIDRSGFIHVYVIQGLSLIHISE
;
A
#
# COMPACT_ATOMS: atom_id res chain seq x y z
N VAL A 1 11.41 -27.80 10.91
CA VAL A 1 11.71 -26.41 11.30
C VAL A 1 13.01 -25.99 10.65
N VAL A 2 13.02 -24.84 9.98
CA VAL A 2 14.19 -24.22 9.33
C VAL A 2 14.34 -22.80 9.88
N ASP A 3 15.42 -22.53 10.59
CA ASP A 3 15.69 -21.19 11.13
C ASP A 3 16.58 -20.36 10.18
N GLU A 4 16.62 -19.06 10.38
CA GLU A 4 17.46 -18.11 9.62
C GLU A 4 17.26 -18.23 8.09
N LEU A 5 16.03 -18.10 7.65
CA LEU A 5 15.58 -18.31 6.26
C LEU A 5 16.42 -17.57 5.20
N ALA A 6 16.94 -16.39 5.52
CA ALA A 6 17.67 -15.55 4.56
C ALA A 6 19.12 -16.00 4.32
N HIS A 7 19.66 -16.89 5.15
CA HIS A 7 21.08 -17.23 5.09
C HIS A 7 21.48 -17.92 3.80
N SER A 8 22.72 -17.67 3.40
CA SER A 8 23.36 -18.39 2.30
C SER A 8 23.77 -19.78 2.76
N ASN A 9 23.58 -20.77 1.91
CA ASN A 9 24.06 -22.11 2.13
C ASN A 9 25.58 -22.20 1.89
N VAL A 10 26.19 -23.25 2.41
CA VAL A 10 27.63 -23.47 2.19
C VAL A 10 27.92 -23.73 0.72
N PRO A 11 29.11 -23.32 0.20
CA PRO A 11 29.50 -23.60 -1.16
C PRO A 11 29.41 -25.08 -1.50
N GLY A 12 28.79 -25.43 -2.65
CA GLY A 12 28.55 -26.81 -3.07
C GLY A 12 27.18 -27.37 -2.66
N SER A 13 26.39 -26.64 -1.90
CA SER A 13 24.99 -27.00 -1.64
C SER A 13 24.15 -26.96 -2.91
N ARG A 14 23.05 -27.72 -2.93
CA ARG A 14 22.11 -27.79 -4.08
C ARG A 14 21.52 -26.43 -4.40
N HIS A 15 21.16 -25.64 -3.39
CA HIS A 15 20.68 -24.29 -3.51
C HIS A 15 21.63 -23.29 -2.85
N GLN A 16 21.69 -22.08 -3.39
CA GLN A 16 22.55 -21.02 -2.84
C GLN A 16 21.97 -20.38 -1.58
N ARG A 17 20.63 -20.39 -1.45
CA ARG A 17 19.89 -19.73 -0.38
C ARG A 17 18.99 -20.72 0.33
N ARG A 18 18.87 -20.56 1.64
CA ARG A 18 18.05 -21.45 2.49
C ARG A 18 16.56 -21.41 2.15
N TYR A 19 16.03 -20.24 1.76
CA TYR A 19 14.64 -20.15 1.32
C TYR A 19 14.35 -21.02 0.09
N GLN A 20 15.32 -21.25 -0.80
CA GLN A 20 15.14 -22.13 -1.96
C GLN A 20 15.04 -23.59 -1.55
N ASP A 21 15.76 -24.01 -0.48
CA ASP A 21 15.58 -25.36 0.08
C ASP A 21 14.17 -25.51 0.67
N VAL A 22 13.63 -24.45 1.30
CA VAL A 22 12.27 -24.44 1.84
C VAL A 22 11.24 -24.54 0.71
N GLU A 23 11.42 -23.82 -0.39
CA GLU A 23 10.56 -23.93 -1.59
C GLU A 23 10.51 -25.38 -2.10
N GLU A 24 11.64 -26.06 -2.16
CA GLU A 24 11.71 -27.47 -2.57
C GLU A 24 10.97 -28.40 -1.58
N LEU A 25 11.11 -28.16 -0.28
CA LEU A 25 10.38 -28.92 0.74
C LEU A 25 8.87 -28.73 0.63
N LEU A 26 8.42 -27.49 0.43
CA LEU A 26 7.01 -27.15 0.20
C LEU A 26 6.47 -27.83 -1.07
N ALA A 27 7.24 -27.78 -2.16
CA ALA A 27 6.88 -28.44 -3.42
C ALA A 27 6.77 -29.97 -3.28
N ALA A 28 7.50 -30.57 -2.31
CA ALA A 28 7.41 -31.97 -1.95
C ALA A 28 6.23 -32.30 -0.99
N GLY A 29 5.40 -31.31 -0.62
CA GLY A 29 4.27 -31.47 0.28
C GLY A 29 4.66 -31.56 1.77
N ILE A 30 5.81 -31.00 2.15
CA ILE A 30 6.31 -31.00 3.53
C ILE A 30 6.00 -29.65 4.16
N ASP A 31 5.27 -29.66 5.29
CA ASP A 31 5.02 -28.46 6.08
C ASP A 31 6.30 -27.93 6.72
N VAL A 32 6.58 -26.64 6.54
CA VAL A 32 7.79 -26.01 7.04
C VAL A 32 7.46 -24.85 7.97
N TYR A 33 8.05 -24.86 9.17
CA TYR A 33 8.10 -23.71 10.07
C TYR A 33 9.44 -23.04 9.93
N THR A 34 9.44 -21.75 9.65
CA THR A 34 10.67 -20.96 9.47
C THR A 34 10.60 -19.62 10.19
N ALA A 35 11.73 -18.98 10.40
CA ALA A 35 11.83 -17.65 10.97
C ALA A 35 12.68 -16.73 10.09
N VAL A 36 12.26 -15.48 9.99
CA VAL A 36 12.98 -14.43 9.26
C VAL A 36 12.89 -13.11 10.03
N ASN A 37 13.99 -12.38 10.03
CA ASN A 37 14.00 -11.03 10.60
C ASN A 37 13.65 -10.01 9.52
N ILE A 38 12.95 -8.95 9.91
CA ILE A 38 12.41 -7.91 9.01
C ILE A 38 13.48 -7.29 8.09
N GLN A 39 14.73 -7.19 8.54
CA GLN A 39 15.83 -6.63 7.75
C GLN A 39 16.23 -7.49 6.54
N HIS A 40 15.77 -8.72 6.48
CA HIS A 40 16.06 -9.65 5.38
C HIS A 40 14.97 -9.67 4.31
N ILE A 41 13.92 -8.88 4.43
CA ILE A 41 12.88 -8.76 3.38
C ILE A 41 13.41 -7.85 2.27
N GLU A 42 13.39 -8.35 1.04
CA GLU A 42 14.07 -7.71 -0.10
C GLU A 42 13.53 -6.30 -0.38
N SER A 43 12.22 -6.10 -0.42
CA SER A 43 11.60 -4.78 -0.66
C SER A 43 11.89 -3.75 0.43
N LEU A 44 12.33 -4.17 1.61
CA LEU A 44 12.63 -3.29 2.74
C LEU A 44 14.12 -2.97 2.89
N ASN A 45 14.99 -3.55 2.05
CA ASN A 45 16.44 -3.46 2.21
C ASN A 45 16.96 -2.01 2.22
N ASP A 46 16.47 -1.17 1.29
CA ASP A 46 16.86 0.24 1.21
C ASP A 46 16.41 1.04 2.44
N VAL A 47 15.19 0.78 2.92
CA VAL A 47 14.65 1.42 4.14
C VAL A 47 15.42 0.99 5.37
N VAL A 48 15.75 -0.30 5.48
CA VAL A 48 16.61 -0.84 6.55
C VAL A 48 17.99 -0.20 6.53
N ALA A 49 18.60 -0.05 5.35
CA ALA A 49 19.89 0.62 5.20
C ALA A 49 19.83 2.09 5.63
N GLN A 50 18.78 2.81 5.31
CA GLN A 50 18.56 4.20 5.77
C GLN A 50 18.42 4.31 7.30
N ILE A 51 17.70 3.38 7.93
CA ILE A 51 17.47 3.36 9.38
C ILE A 51 18.76 2.98 10.14
N THR A 52 19.45 1.93 9.67
CA THR A 52 20.53 1.28 10.43
C THR A 52 21.92 1.74 10.01
N GLY A 53 22.06 2.35 8.83
CA GLY A 53 23.35 2.63 8.20
C GLY A 53 24.07 1.38 7.67
N SER A 54 23.40 0.24 7.58
CA SER A 54 24.00 -1.05 7.20
C SER A 54 23.23 -1.69 6.07
N ILE A 55 23.92 -2.12 5.02
CA ILE A 55 23.31 -2.86 3.90
C ILE A 55 23.26 -4.34 4.26
N VAL A 56 22.07 -4.93 4.22
CA VAL A 56 21.86 -6.36 4.42
C VAL A 56 22.01 -7.06 3.06
N ARG A 57 22.94 -8.01 2.96
CA ARG A 57 23.25 -8.71 1.70
C ARG A 57 22.43 -9.99 1.48
N GLU A 58 21.91 -10.55 2.55
CA GLU A 58 21.12 -11.76 2.52
C GLU A 58 19.66 -11.41 2.65
N THR A 59 18.92 -11.53 1.54
CA THR A 59 17.50 -11.16 1.46
C THR A 59 16.65 -12.35 1.04
N VAL A 60 15.37 -12.31 1.41
CA VAL A 60 14.33 -13.22 0.97
C VAL A 60 13.39 -12.42 0.08
N PRO A 61 13.10 -12.89 -1.16
CA PRO A 61 12.16 -12.24 -2.05
C PRO A 61 10.76 -12.13 -1.43
N ASP A 62 10.06 -11.01 -1.70
CA ASP A 62 8.70 -10.80 -1.19
C ASP A 62 7.72 -11.89 -1.66
N ALA A 63 7.90 -12.39 -2.88
CA ALA A 63 7.08 -13.49 -3.42
C ALA A 63 7.14 -14.79 -2.58
N PHE A 64 8.21 -15.00 -1.80
CA PHE A 64 8.31 -16.14 -0.91
C PHE A 64 7.25 -16.10 0.21
N PHE A 65 6.90 -14.90 0.69
CA PHE A 65 5.91 -14.73 1.75
C PHE A 65 4.48 -15.01 1.28
N GLU A 66 4.23 -14.95 -0.04
CA GLU A 66 2.95 -15.35 -0.64
C GLU A 66 2.70 -16.87 -0.58
N LEU A 67 3.76 -17.66 -0.30
CA LEU A 67 3.65 -19.11 -0.12
C LEU A 67 3.29 -19.50 1.33
N ALA A 68 3.30 -18.56 2.26
CA ALA A 68 3.06 -18.83 3.67
C ALA A 68 1.56 -18.92 3.95
N ASP A 69 1.12 -20.01 4.60
CA ASP A 69 -0.26 -20.17 5.08
C ASP A 69 -0.54 -19.32 6.34
N ASP A 70 0.50 -19.04 7.13
CA ASP A 70 0.37 -18.28 8.40
C ASP A 70 1.64 -17.49 8.67
N ILE A 71 1.50 -16.18 8.88
CA ILE A 71 2.60 -15.28 9.25
C ILE A 71 2.35 -14.73 10.66
N ARG A 72 3.25 -15.07 11.59
CA ARG A 72 3.17 -14.64 12.99
C ARG A 72 4.28 -13.69 13.36
N LEU A 73 3.93 -12.52 13.86
CA LEU A 73 4.88 -11.60 14.43
C LEU A 73 5.28 -12.03 15.85
N ILE A 74 6.56 -12.32 16.03
CA ILE A 74 7.13 -12.51 17.37
C ILE A 74 7.66 -11.16 17.82
N ASP A 75 6.86 -10.44 18.59
CA ASP A 75 7.19 -9.08 19.01
C ASP A 75 7.86 -9.05 20.39
N ILE A 76 9.00 -8.36 20.46
CA ILE A 76 9.72 -8.10 21.70
C ILE A 76 9.89 -6.58 21.85
N PRO A 77 9.48 -5.97 22.98
CA PRO A 77 9.68 -4.55 23.22
C PRO A 77 11.16 -4.15 23.09
N PRO A 78 11.49 -3.00 22.46
CA PRO A 78 12.87 -2.59 22.23
C PRO A 78 13.75 -2.58 23.48
N LYS A 79 13.19 -2.17 24.62
CA LYS A 79 13.91 -2.16 25.90
C LYS A 79 14.29 -3.57 26.35
N GLU A 80 13.41 -4.53 26.19
CA GLU A 80 13.66 -5.93 26.55
C GLU A 80 14.70 -6.57 25.63
N LEU A 81 14.62 -6.33 24.31
CA LEU A 81 15.64 -6.81 23.37
C LEU A 81 17.03 -6.25 23.71
N LEU A 82 17.12 -4.95 24.01
CA LEU A 82 18.38 -4.33 24.43
C LEU A 82 18.92 -4.91 25.74
N GLN A 83 18.04 -5.26 26.68
CA GLN A 83 18.43 -5.91 27.93
C GLN A 83 18.98 -7.32 27.67
N ARG A 84 18.30 -8.12 26.83
CA ARG A 84 18.78 -9.46 26.43
C ARG A 84 20.12 -9.42 25.71
N LEU A 85 20.36 -8.39 24.87
CA LEU A 85 21.64 -8.14 24.22
C LEU A 85 22.75 -7.85 25.22
N LYS A 86 22.50 -6.98 26.22
CA LYS A 86 23.47 -6.66 27.29
C LYS A 86 23.79 -7.87 28.16
N GLU A 87 22.81 -8.72 28.39
CA GLU A 87 22.99 -9.97 29.16
C GLU A 87 23.69 -11.08 28.39
N GLY A 88 24.08 -10.83 27.12
CA GLY A 88 24.76 -11.82 26.28
C GLY A 88 23.87 -12.98 25.81
N LYS A 89 22.55 -12.84 25.91
CA LYS A 89 21.59 -13.88 25.52
C LYS A 89 21.37 -13.98 24.00
N VAL A 90 21.81 -12.96 23.24
CA VAL A 90 21.66 -12.89 21.77
C VAL A 90 23.00 -13.00 21.07
N TYR A 91 24.03 -12.31 21.58
CA TYR A 91 25.39 -12.32 21.07
C TYR A 91 26.41 -12.49 22.21
N ARG A 92 27.60 -12.99 21.86
CA ARG A 92 28.73 -13.01 22.82
C ARG A 92 29.02 -11.56 23.28
N PRO A 93 29.46 -11.34 24.53
CA PRO A 93 29.60 -10.00 25.13
C PRO A 93 30.39 -8.98 24.32
N GLN A 94 31.46 -9.40 23.66
CA GLN A 94 32.30 -8.51 22.82
C GLN A 94 31.55 -8.06 21.54
N GLN A 95 30.80 -8.96 20.91
CA GLN A 95 29.97 -8.67 19.71
C GLN A 95 28.74 -7.84 20.07
N ALA A 96 28.16 -8.07 21.25
CA ALA A 96 27.01 -7.32 21.75
C ALA A 96 27.33 -5.82 21.90
N GLN A 97 28.50 -5.44 22.42
CA GLN A 97 28.88 -4.03 22.56
C GLN A 97 29.02 -3.32 21.21
N GLN A 98 29.59 -3.97 20.20
CA GLN A 98 29.73 -3.40 18.87
C GLN A 98 28.36 -3.29 18.19
N ALA A 99 27.50 -4.30 18.32
CA ALA A 99 26.14 -4.34 17.79
C ALA A 99 25.26 -3.22 18.41
N LEU A 100 25.36 -2.96 19.71
CA LEU A 100 24.64 -1.89 20.41
C LEU A 100 25.08 -0.48 19.97
N ARG A 101 26.31 -0.30 19.56
CA ARG A 101 26.79 0.99 19.03
C ARG A 101 26.38 1.25 17.59
N GLY A 102 26.07 0.20 16.82
CA GLY A 102 25.69 0.24 15.41
C GLY A 102 24.20 -0.04 15.20
N PHE A 103 23.91 -1.23 14.71
CA PHE A 103 22.59 -1.67 14.27
C PHE A 103 21.51 -1.63 15.38
N PHE A 104 21.83 -2.11 16.59
CA PHE A 104 20.90 -2.25 17.70
C PHE A 104 20.82 -0.98 18.60
N ARG A 105 20.70 0.20 17.99
CA ARG A 105 20.32 1.41 18.72
C ARG A 105 18.82 1.37 18.99
N GLN A 106 18.38 1.93 20.10
CA GLN A 106 16.96 1.91 20.48
C GLN A 106 16.05 2.49 19.38
N GLY A 107 16.45 3.58 18.72
CA GLY A 107 15.69 4.17 17.61
C GLY A 107 15.57 3.23 16.42
N ASN A 108 16.68 2.56 16.03
CA ASN A 108 16.70 1.61 14.93
C ASN A 108 15.78 0.41 15.21
N ILE A 109 15.86 -0.17 16.43
CA ILE A 109 14.98 -1.29 16.82
C ILE A 109 13.52 -0.86 16.80
N SER A 110 13.20 0.35 17.28
CA SER A 110 11.81 0.85 17.23
C SER A 110 11.32 1.01 15.80
N ALA A 111 12.15 1.52 14.88
CA ALA A 111 11.81 1.67 13.47
C ALA A 111 11.68 0.30 12.76
N LEU A 112 12.59 -0.64 13.02
CA LEU A 112 12.50 -2.00 12.48
C LEU A 112 11.27 -2.75 13.00
N ARG A 113 10.91 -2.57 14.26
CA ARG A 113 9.68 -3.11 14.84
C ARG A 113 8.43 -2.55 14.14
N GLU A 114 8.40 -1.24 13.87
CA GLU A 114 7.32 -0.62 13.11
C GLU A 114 7.20 -1.19 11.70
N LEU A 115 8.33 -1.39 11.01
CA LEU A 115 8.34 -2.05 9.69
C LEU A 115 7.79 -3.47 9.76
N ALA A 116 8.15 -4.24 10.79
CA ALA A 116 7.64 -5.61 10.97
C ALA A 116 6.14 -5.62 11.22
N LEU A 117 5.62 -4.73 12.06
CA LEU A 117 4.18 -4.58 12.30
C LEU A 117 3.43 -4.22 11.02
N ARG A 118 3.94 -3.27 10.23
CA ARG A 118 3.33 -2.88 8.95
C ARG A 118 3.37 -3.99 7.92
N PHE A 119 4.47 -4.73 7.84
CA PHE A 119 4.60 -5.88 6.93
C PHE A 119 3.58 -6.96 7.27
N THR A 120 3.47 -7.34 8.54
CA THR A 120 2.49 -8.33 8.99
C THR A 120 1.05 -7.86 8.78
N ALA A 121 0.74 -6.58 9.06
CA ALA A 121 -0.60 -6.02 8.84
C ALA A 121 -1.03 -6.11 7.37
N ARG A 122 -0.12 -5.87 6.41
CA ARG A 122 -0.44 -6.02 4.97
C ARG A 122 -0.84 -7.43 4.59
N HIS A 123 -0.21 -8.45 5.16
CA HIS A 123 -0.58 -9.84 4.91
C HIS A 123 -1.95 -10.17 5.49
N VAL A 124 -2.25 -9.70 6.70
CA VAL A 124 -3.59 -9.84 7.29
C VAL A 124 -4.67 -9.17 6.42
N ASP A 125 -4.36 -8.00 5.84
CA ASP A 125 -5.27 -7.31 4.91
C ASP A 125 -5.49 -8.12 3.62
N GLN A 126 -4.45 -8.75 3.07
CA GLN A 126 -4.54 -9.62 1.89
C GLN A 126 -5.40 -10.86 2.18
N ASP A 127 -5.20 -11.51 3.32
CA ASP A 127 -6.00 -12.66 3.77
C ASP A 127 -7.48 -12.26 3.94
N MET A 128 -7.73 -11.11 4.54
CA MET A 128 -9.07 -10.57 4.70
C MET A 128 -9.75 -10.34 3.34
N LEU A 129 -9.04 -9.73 2.38
CA LEU A 129 -9.57 -9.52 1.02
C LEU A 129 -9.82 -10.84 0.29
N ALA A 130 -8.94 -11.83 0.45
CA ALA A 130 -9.13 -13.17 -0.11
C ALA A 130 -10.37 -13.86 0.50
N TYR A 131 -10.53 -13.77 1.81
CA TYR A 131 -11.71 -14.27 2.52
C TYR A 131 -13.01 -13.62 2.03
N MET A 132 -13.03 -12.28 1.90
CA MET A 132 -14.20 -11.53 1.42
C MET A 132 -14.59 -11.97 0.00
N ARG A 133 -13.60 -12.14 -0.91
CA ARG A 133 -13.85 -12.61 -2.29
C ARG A 133 -14.44 -14.02 -2.31
N LEU A 134 -13.85 -14.93 -1.52
CA LEU A 134 -14.31 -16.33 -1.45
C LEU A 134 -15.75 -16.43 -0.95
N HIS A 135 -16.12 -15.63 0.04
CA HIS A 135 -17.44 -15.65 0.68
C HIS A 135 -18.43 -14.68 0.07
N LYS A 136 -18.07 -14.01 -1.05
CA LYS A 136 -18.93 -13.01 -1.75
C LYS A 136 -19.47 -11.94 -0.82
N ILE A 137 -18.64 -11.49 0.13
CA ILE A 137 -19.03 -10.43 1.06
C ILE A 137 -19.02 -9.11 0.30
N GLU A 138 -20.19 -8.46 0.24
CA GLU A 138 -20.36 -7.17 -0.41
C GLU A 138 -20.02 -6.03 0.55
N GLY A 139 -19.29 -5.02 0.02
CA GLY A 139 -18.93 -3.81 0.74
C GLY A 139 -17.55 -3.87 1.41
N PRO A 140 -16.96 -2.69 1.69
CA PRO A 140 -15.66 -2.62 2.34
C PRO A 140 -15.76 -2.95 3.84
N TRP A 141 -14.80 -3.72 4.33
CA TRP A 141 -14.60 -3.86 5.75
C TRP A 141 -13.68 -2.72 6.25
N PRO A 142 -14.10 -1.93 7.24
CA PRO A 142 -13.36 -0.75 7.68
C PRO A 142 -12.11 -1.06 8.52
N ALA A 143 -11.59 -2.27 8.43
CA ALA A 143 -10.39 -2.71 9.18
C ALA A 143 -9.11 -2.03 8.69
N SER A 144 -8.99 -1.81 7.36
CA SER A 144 -7.92 -1.02 6.76
C SER A 144 -8.56 0.02 5.84
N GLY A 145 -8.45 1.29 6.20
CA GLY A 145 -9.01 2.37 5.38
C GLY A 145 -8.21 2.59 4.09
N LYS A 146 -8.88 2.64 2.93
CA LYS A 146 -8.27 3.09 1.67
C LYS A 146 -9.07 4.27 1.13
N VAL A 147 -8.37 5.38 0.84
CA VAL A 147 -8.97 6.58 0.24
C VAL A 147 -8.67 6.58 -1.25
N MET A 148 -9.72 6.57 -2.06
CA MET A 148 -9.61 6.61 -3.51
C MET A 148 -9.93 8.01 -4.04
N VAL A 149 -9.17 8.51 -5.02
CA VAL A 149 -9.47 9.73 -5.77
C VAL A 149 -9.61 9.45 -7.26
N CYS A 150 -10.66 9.99 -7.87
CA CYS A 150 -10.84 9.92 -9.31
C CYS A 150 -10.05 11.04 -10.01
N VAL A 151 -9.08 10.65 -10.85
CA VAL A 151 -8.15 11.54 -11.54
C VAL A 151 -8.51 11.67 -13.01
N SER A 152 -8.48 12.88 -13.54
CA SER A 152 -8.69 13.18 -14.96
C SER A 152 -7.68 14.21 -15.47
N ALA A 153 -7.76 14.56 -16.75
CA ALA A 153 -6.99 15.63 -17.35
C ALA A 153 -7.42 17.05 -16.88
N SER A 154 -8.37 17.16 -15.98
CA SER A 154 -8.81 18.45 -15.43
C SER A 154 -7.70 19.12 -14.61
N PRO A 155 -7.51 20.45 -14.73
CA PRO A 155 -6.62 21.19 -13.83
C PRO A 155 -6.99 21.05 -12.35
N PHE A 156 -8.29 20.80 -12.07
CA PHE A 156 -8.81 20.63 -10.74
C PHE A 156 -8.37 19.29 -10.09
N SER A 157 -7.98 18.28 -10.88
CA SER A 157 -7.52 16.99 -10.36
C SER A 157 -6.34 17.13 -9.39
N ALA A 158 -5.42 18.07 -9.61
CA ALA A 158 -4.30 18.31 -8.69
C ALA A 158 -4.76 18.74 -7.28
N GLN A 159 -5.86 19.52 -7.19
CA GLN A 159 -6.45 19.90 -5.90
C GLN A 159 -7.13 18.68 -5.23
N LEU A 160 -7.84 17.87 -6.00
CA LEU A 160 -8.47 16.64 -5.50
C LEU A 160 -7.44 15.66 -4.94
N ILE A 161 -6.34 15.46 -5.68
CA ILE A 161 -5.25 14.56 -5.28
C ILE A 161 -4.65 15.00 -3.93
N ARG A 162 -4.33 16.28 -3.77
CA ARG A 162 -3.80 16.81 -2.50
C ARG A 162 -4.82 16.71 -1.36
N ALA A 163 -6.11 16.90 -1.63
CA ALA A 163 -7.16 16.76 -0.64
C ALA A 163 -7.33 15.29 -0.20
N ALA A 164 -7.34 14.36 -1.15
CA ALA A 164 -7.42 12.94 -0.87
C ALA A 164 -6.22 12.43 -0.07
N GLN A 165 -5.02 12.90 -0.43
CA GLN A 165 -3.80 12.56 0.31
C GLN A 165 -3.85 13.08 1.77
N ARG A 166 -4.30 14.33 2.02
CA ARG A 166 -4.49 14.81 3.38
C ARG A 166 -5.54 14.02 4.16
N LEU A 167 -6.64 13.62 3.50
CA LEU A 167 -7.67 12.77 4.09
C LEU A 167 -7.09 11.41 4.46
N ALA A 168 -6.35 10.77 3.54
CA ALA A 168 -5.69 9.50 3.77
C ALA A 168 -4.70 9.56 4.94
N GLN A 169 -3.89 10.62 5.03
CA GLN A 169 -2.99 10.84 6.16
C GLN A 169 -3.75 10.99 7.49
N GLY A 170 -4.83 11.79 7.51
CA GLY A 170 -5.64 11.98 8.71
C GLY A 170 -6.35 10.71 9.19
N LEU A 171 -6.69 9.83 8.27
CA LEU A 171 -7.32 8.53 8.54
C LEU A 171 -6.31 7.38 8.73
N HIS A 172 -5.02 7.63 8.57
CA HIS A 172 -3.96 6.60 8.53
C HIS A 172 -4.25 5.52 7.48
N ALA A 173 -4.86 5.90 6.36
CA ALA A 173 -5.35 5.06 5.29
C ALA A 173 -4.37 5.05 4.11
N GLU A 174 -4.42 3.98 3.31
CA GLU A 174 -3.75 3.97 2.01
C GLU A 174 -4.41 4.95 1.04
N PHE A 175 -3.64 5.45 0.06
CA PHE A 175 -4.09 6.40 -0.95
C PHE A 175 -4.01 5.79 -2.35
N LEU A 176 -5.17 5.75 -3.06
CA LEU A 176 -5.32 5.20 -4.40
C LEU A 176 -5.82 6.28 -5.37
N ALA A 177 -5.07 6.55 -6.43
CA ALA A 177 -5.46 7.45 -7.51
C ALA A 177 -5.92 6.61 -8.72
N VAL A 178 -7.18 6.79 -9.12
CA VAL A 178 -7.82 6.01 -10.18
C VAL A 178 -8.12 6.89 -11.39
N HIS A 179 -7.66 6.47 -12.56
CA HIS A 179 -8.06 7.01 -13.85
C HIS A 179 -8.90 6.00 -14.62
N ILE A 180 -10.08 6.40 -15.08
CA ILE A 180 -11.01 5.55 -15.83
C ILE A 180 -11.20 6.14 -17.22
N GLU A 181 -10.87 5.36 -18.23
CA GLU A 181 -11.16 5.65 -19.64
C GLU A 181 -12.54 5.13 -19.98
N THR A 182 -13.48 6.04 -20.33
CA THR A 182 -14.83 5.66 -20.80
C THR A 182 -14.94 5.88 -22.31
N PRO A 183 -15.83 5.15 -23.02
CA PRO A 183 -16.03 5.32 -24.47
C PRO A 183 -16.36 6.76 -24.88
N GLU A 184 -17.12 7.47 -24.03
CA GLU A 184 -17.47 8.87 -24.25
C GLU A 184 -16.26 9.83 -24.16
N ARG A 185 -15.18 9.40 -23.52
CA ARG A 185 -13.92 10.15 -23.33
C ARG A 185 -12.73 9.52 -24.08
N ARG A 186 -12.97 8.51 -24.93
CA ARG A 186 -11.94 7.84 -25.73
C ARG A 186 -11.46 8.63 -26.95
N PHE A 187 -12.13 9.72 -27.31
CA PHE A 187 -11.68 10.55 -28.43
C PHE A 187 -10.42 11.34 -28.05
N PRO A 188 -9.51 11.56 -29.03
CA PRO A 188 -8.14 11.94 -28.72
C PRO A 188 -8.13 13.22 -27.91
N HIS A 189 -7.83 13.05 -26.62
CA HIS A 189 -7.37 14.19 -25.83
C HIS A 189 -6.20 14.79 -26.59
N GLY A 190 -6.24 16.08 -26.90
CA GLY A 190 -5.10 16.74 -27.51
C GLY A 190 -3.88 16.53 -26.63
N ASP A 191 -2.68 16.66 -27.21
CA ASP A 191 -1.41 16.39 -26.50
C ASP A 191 -1.33 17.10 -25.13
N LYS A 192 -1.91 18.28 -25.01
CA LYS A 192 -1.99 19.05 -23.75
C LYS A 192 -2.83 18.37 -22.65
N GLU A 193 -3.88 17.63 -23.01
CA GLU A 193 -4.70 16.91 -22.03
C GLU A 193 -4.02 15.62 -21.55
N ARG A 194 -3.37 14.91 -22.47
CA ARG A 194 -2.55 13.74 -22.12
C ARG A 194 -1.40 14.12 -21.19
N GLU A 195 -0.71 15.19 -21.49
CA GLU A 195 0.37 15.71 -20.65
C GLU A 195 -0.14 16.15 -19.27
N ARG A 196 -1.33 16.74 -19.18
CA ARG A 196 -1.93 17.13 -17.91
C ARG A 196 -2.38 15.93 -17.08
N LEU A 197 -2.98 14.93 -17.71
CA LEU A 197 -3.32 13.68 -17.06
C LEU A 197 -2.07 13.00 -16.48
N TRP A 198 -1.02 12.90 -17.29
CA TRP A 198 0.24 12.32 -16.86
C TRP A 198 0.85 13.08 -15.66
N ARG A 199 0.85 14.43 -15.71
CA ARG A 199 1.29 15.25 -14.57
C ARG A 199 0.46 15.03 -13.32
N ASN A 200 -0.85 14.90 -13.44
CA ASN A 200 -1.73 14.60 -12.30
C ASN A 200 -1.47 13.21 -11.71
N LEU A 201 -1.27 12.20 -12.53
CA LEU A 201 -0.94 10.85 -12.06
C LEU A 201 0.43 10.80 -11.38
N ASN A 202 1.43 11.47 -11.94
CA ASN A 202 2.74 11.59 -11.29
C ASN A 202 2.66 12.32 -9.95
N LEU A 203 1.89 13.40 -9.85
CA LEU A 203 1.65 14.08 -8.58
C LEU A 203 1.07 13.13 -7.53
N ALA A 204 0.12 12.27 -7.92
CA ALA A 204 -0.43 11.28 -7.00
C ALA A 204 0.66 10.28 -6.52
N LYS A 205 1.53 9.83 -7.43
CA LYS A 205 2.66 8.95 -7.13
C LYS A 205 3.67 9.60 -6.19
N GLU A 206 4.06 10.85 -6.47
CA GLU A 206 4.98 11.63 -5.62
C GLU A 206 4.44 11.84 -4.21
N LEU A 207 3.11 11.91 -4.06
CA LEU A 207 2.42 12.01 -2.77
C LEU A 207 2.19 10.65 -2.09
N GLY A 208 2.81 9.57 -2.60
CA GLY A 208 2.76 8.24 -2.01
C GLY A 208 1.51 7.43 -2.38
N GLY A 209 0.73 7.86 -3.39
CA GLY A 209 -0.45 7.15 -3.87
C GLY A 209 -0.11 6.00 -4.82
N GLN A 210 -0.85 4.92 -4.72
CA GLN A 210 -0.90 3.88 -5.74
C GLN A 210 -1.68 4.42 -6.94
N ILE A 211 -1.31 4.03 -8.17
CA ILE A 211 -1.99 4.45 -9.39
C ILE A 211 -2.66 3.25 -10.04
N LEU A 212 -3.94 3.40 -10.37
CA LEU A 212 -4.69 2.44 -11.15
C LEU A 212 -5.29 3.14 -12.38
N THR A 213 -4.97 2.64 -13.58
CA THR A 213 -5.61 3.07 -14.82
C THR A 213 -6.38 1.89 -15.42
N THR A 214 -7.64 2.11 -15.75
CA THR A 214 -8.51 1.09 -16.32
C THR A 214 -9.49 1.67 -17.31
N ALA A 215 -10.06 0.82 -18.16
CA ALA A 215 -11.17 1.18 -19.04
C ALA A 215 -12.50 0.70 -18.44
N GLY A 216 -13.58 1.43 -18.67
CA GLY A 216 -14.93 1.06 -18.23
C GLY A 216 -16.01 1.63 -19.14
N THR A 217 -17.15 0.98 -19.19
CA THR A 217 -18.30 1.44 -19.99
C THR A 217 -19.13 2.51 -19.30
N ASP A 218 -19.29 2.41 -17.97
CA ASP A 218 -19.92 3.41 -17.11
C ASP A 218 -18.97 3.81 -15.99
N PHE A 219 -18.76 5.11 -15.83
CA PHE A 219 -17.81 5.64 -14.85
C PHE A 219 -18.18 5.26 -13.41
N VAL A 220 -19.46 5.43 -13.03
CA VAL A 220 -19.91 5.18 -11.66
C VAL A 220 -19.82 3.71 -11.31
N GLU A 221 -20.25 2.84 -12.22
CA GLU A 221 -20.17 1.39 -12.05
C GLU A 221 -18.72 0.95 -11.88
N THR A 222 -17.82 1.43 -12.74
CA THR A 222 -16.40 1.08 -12.68
C THR A 222 -15.72 1.58 -11.40
N VAL A 223 -16.08 2.81 -10.95
CA VAL A 223 -15.60 3.35 -9.67
C VAL A 223 -16.01 2.45 -8.51
N LEU A 224 -17.26 2.04 -8.44
CA LEU A 224 -17.79 1.20 -7.36
C LEU A 224 -17.19 -0.21 -7.39
N GLN A 225 -17.02 -0.81 -8.58
CA GLN A 225 -16.36 -2.11 -8.72
C GLN A 225 -14.90 -2.07 -8.23
N ILE A 226 -14.17 -1.01 -8.57
CA ILE A 226 -12.79 -0.80 -8.06
C ILE A 226 -12.85 -0.62 -6.54
N ALA A 227 -13.78 0.19 -6.03
CA ALA A 227 -13.88 0.47 -4.61
C ALA A 227 -14.12 -0.80 -3.78
N VAL A 228 -14.98 -1.71 -4.26
CA VAL A 228 -15.21 -3.00 -3.61
C VAL A 228 -13.96 -3.89 -3.71
N ARG A 229 -13.37 -4.01 -4.91
CA ARG A 229 -12.20 -4.86 -5.15
C ARG A 229 -11.00 -4.45 -4.30
N GLU A 230 -10.78 -3.14 -4.15
CA GLU A 230 -9.62 -2.56 -3.45
C GLU A 230 -9.92 -2.25 -1.96
N ASN A 231 -11.09 -2.64 -1.45
CA ASN A 231 -11.54 -2.34 -0.08
C ASN A 231 -11.50 -0.83 0.26
N VAL A 232 -11.97 0.00 -0.68
CA VAL A 232 -12.00 1.45 -0.50
C VAL A 232 -13.09 1.85 0.47
N THR A 233 -12.74 2.59 1.51
CA THR A 233 -13.69 3.09 2.52
C THR A 233 -14.13 4.54 2.25
N ALA A 234 -13.35 5.29 1.46
CA ALA A 234 -13.65 6.68 1.12
C ALA A 234 -13.29 7.01 -0.33
N ILE A 235 -14.21 7.68 -1.04
CA ILE A 235 -14.00 8.15 -2.41
C ILE A 235 -14.00 9.68 -2.42
N VAL A 236 -12.97 10.28 -3.02
CA VAL A 236 -12.87 11.72 -3.24
C VAL A 236 -13.15 12.04 -4.69
N VAL A 237 -14.18 12.84 -4.93
CA VAL A 237 -14.59 13.27 -6.28
C VAL A 237 -14.74 14.78 -6.36
N GLY A 238 -14.54 15.33 -7.56
CA GLY A 238 -14.73 16.73 -7.84
C GLY A 238 -16.15 17.01 -8.36
N LYS A 239 -16.75 18.06 -7.86
CA LYS A 239 -17.97 18.62 -8.45
C LYS A 239 -17.57 19.72 -9.42
N SER A 240 -17.84 19.53 -10.71
CA SER A 240 -17.69 20.57 -11.73
C SER A 240 -18.77 21.65 -11.53
N GLY A 241 -18.40 22.91 -11.62
CA GLY A 241 -19.16 24.16 -11.57
C GLY A 241 -20.70 24.19 -11.34
N PRO A 242 -21.33 25.35 -11.38
CA PRO A 242 -22.78 25.43 -11.19
C PRO A 242 -23.53 24.71 -12.31
N ARG A 243 -24.59 23.96 -11.93
CA ARG A 243 -25.50 23.29 -12.89
C ARG A 243 -26.03 24.34 -13.88
N ARG A 244 -25.93 24.03 -15.17
CA ARG A 244 -26.66 24.80 -16.18
C ARG A 244 -28.12 24.53 -16.04
N TRP A 245 -28.98 25.54 -16.26
CA TRP A 245 -30.44 25.47 -16.03
C TRP A 245 -31.15 24.31 -16.77
N TYR A 246 -30.60 23.82 -17.88
CA TYR A 246 -31.13 22.66 -18.64
C TYR A 246 -30.67 21.28 -18.08
N GLU A 247 -29.83 21.27 -17.05
CA GLU A 247 -29.41 20.06 -16.34
C GLU A 247 -30.26 19.81 -15.08
N ILE A 248 -31.24 20.69 -14.81
CA ILE A 248 -32.16 20.55 -13.69
C ILE A 248 -33.08 19.34 -13.96
N GLY A 249 -32.99 18.33 -13.10
CA GLY A 249 -33.74 17.07 -13.21
C GLY A 249 -32.92 15.85 -13.63
N ARG A 250 -31.70 15.99 -14.13
CA ARG A 250 -30.81 14.86 -14.39
C ARG A 250 -29.81 14.66 -13.22
N LYS A 251 -29.68 13.42 -12.71
CA LYS A 251 -28.71 13.07 -11.71
C LYS A 251 -27.30 13.26 -12.28
N THR A 252 -26.44 13.99 -11.57
CA THR A 252 -25.03 14.12 -11.95
C THR A 252 -24.29 12.81 -11.67
N LEU A 253 -23.07 12.67 -12.20
CA LEU A 253 -22.19 11.53 -11.86
C LEU A 253 -21.97 11.42 -10.35
N VAL A 254 -21.84 12.57 -9.67
CA VAL A 254 -21.67 12.62 -8.21
C VAL A 254 -22.92 12.16 -7.48
N ASP A 255 -24.12 12.61 -7.92
CA ASP A 255 -25.39 12.18 -7.33
C ASP A 255 -25.58 10.66 -7.51
N ARG A 256 -25.29 10.11 -8.70
CA ARG A 256 -25.34 8.67 -8.97
C ARG A 256 -24.35 7.87 -8.12
N LEU A 257 -23.16 8.42 -7.90
CA LEU A 257 -22.15 7.78 -7.07
C LEU A 257 -22.60 7.75 -5.61
N ILE A 258 -23.12 8.86 -5.07
CA ILE A 258 -23.64 8.94 -3.69
C ILE A 258 -24.80 7.95 -3.50
N ASP A 259 -25.76 7.90 -4.43
CA ASP A 259 -26.92 7.01 -4.33
C ASP A 259 -26.53 5.51 -4.29
N ARG A 260 -25.39 5.15 -4.88
CA ARG A 260 -24.98 3.76 -5.06
C ARG A 260 -23.76 3.36 -4.23
N SER A 261 -23.15 4.29 -3.49
CA SER A 261 -21.92 4.06 -2.73
C SER A 261 -22.10 3.17 -1.49
N GLY A 262 -23.33 2.98 -1.00
CA GLY A 262 -23.62 2.14 0.16
C GLY A 262 -22.85 2.60 1.41
N PHE A 263 -21.98 1.75 1.93
CA PHE A 263 -21.15 2.04 3.12
C PHE A 263 -19.88 2.85 2.81
N ILE A 264 -19.61 3.16 1.54
CA ILE A 264 -18.43 3.93 1.14
C ILE A 264 -18.69 5.42 1.32
N HIS A 265 -17.85 6.10 2.08
CA HIS A 265 -17.97 7.55 2.27
C HIS A 265 -17.60 8.30 0.98
N VAL A 266 -18.43 9.23 0.53
CA VAL A 266 -18.16 10.05 -0.66
C VAL A 266 -17.86 11.49 -0.25
N TYR A 267 -16.64 11.92 -0.48
CA TYR A 267 -16.18 13.30 -0.24
C TYR A 267 -16.24 14.08 -1.55
N VAL A 268 -17.12 15.08 -1.59
CA VAL A 268 -17.32 15.92 -2.77
C VAL A 268 -16.60 17.24 -2.57
N ILE A 269 -15.59 17.51 -3.40
CA ILE A 269 -14.85 18.75 -3.36
C ILE A 269 -15.34 19.66 -4.49
N GLN A 270 -15.77 20.86 -4.15
CA GLN A 270 -16.18 21.85 -5.13
C GLN A 270 -14.96 22.60 -5.66
N GLY A 271 -14.78 22.64 -6.98
CA GLY A 271 -13.79 23.49 -7.62
C GLY A 271 -14.15 24.97 -7.40
N LEU A 272 -13.17 25.76 -6.96
CA LEU A 272 -13.30 27.20 -7.03
C LEU A 272 -13.42 27.57 -8.51
N SER A 273 -14.57 28.08 -8.93
CA SER A 273 -14.67 28.86 -10.15
C SER A 273 -13.76 30.07 -9.95
N LEU A 274 -12.61 30.09 -10.65
CA LEU A 274 -11.86 31.35 -10.80
C LEU A 274 -12.78 32.29 -11.55
N ILE A 275 -13.55 33.06 -10.82
CA ILE A 275 -14.15 34.29 -11.34
C ILE A 275 -12.93 35.09 -11.78
N HIS A 276 -12.85 35.35 -13.08
CA HIS A 276 -11.90 36.30 -13.65
C HIS A 276 -12.04 37.61 -12.86
N ILE A 277 -11.06 37.90 -11.99
CA ILE A 277 -10.75 39.26 -11.61
C ILE A 277 -9.96 39.77 -12.79
N SER A 278 -10.67 40.32 -13.75
CA SER A 278 -10.09 41.24 -14.76
C SER A 278 -9.89 42.57 -14.06
N GLU A 279 -8.64 42.93 -13.81
CA GLU A 279 -8.25 44.34 -13.75
C GLU A 279 -8.15 44.91 -15.15
#